data_3f97a16e61573af306b57012af65ae3b
#
_entry.id   3f97a16e61573af306b57012af65ae3b
#
_cell.length_a   1.000
_cell.length_b   1.000
_cell.length_c   1.000
_cell.angle_alpha   90.00
_cell.angle_beta   90.00
_cell.angle_gamma   90.00
#
_symmetry.space_group_name_H-M   'P 1'
#
loop_
_entity.id
_entity.type
_entity.pdbx_description
1 polymer ?
#
loop_
_entity_poly.entity_id
_entity_poly.type
_entity_poly.pdbx_seq_one_letter_code
_entity_poly.pdbx_strand_id
1 'polypeptide(L)'
;MLNAEEKCACAYVIGLIASVVNGTVPPKCKDEDWHKIIDFAKRQSVLNLVAYAAEELTEKPNGQIMRFLDEYRMQKIVIEALQELAARDACQKLDQMGVRHMLLKGSVMKNYYPSPDMRTMGDIDILIEADRCDEVVKAFLDDGFTFDGKGDLHSNVKKGSAYIEFHRAMVD
;
A
#
# COMPACT_ATOMS: atom_id res chain seq x y z
N MET A 1 15.89 -2.27 21.82
CA MET A 1 15.04 -3.38 22.31
C MET A 1 13.69 -2.78 22.70
N LEU A 2 12.58 -3.40 22.30
CA LEU A 2 11.24 -2.97 22.73
C LEU A 2 11.09 -3.15 24.24
N ASN A 3 10.49 -2.16 24.91
CA ASN A 3 10.11 -2.29 26.32
C ASN A 3 8.91 -3.24 26.51
N ALA A 4 8.49 -3.52 27.74
CA ALA A 4 7.42 -4.49 28.01
C ALA A 4 6.06 -4.05 27.42
N GLU A 5 5.75 -2.76 27.48
CA GLU A 5 4.50 -2.21 26.94
C GLU A 5 4.48 -2.23 25.42
N GLU A 6 5.60 -1.91 24.75
CA GLU A 6 5.71 -2.03 23.29
C GLU A 6 5.60 -3.48 22.81
N LYS A 7 6.09 -4.45 23.58
CA LYS A 7 5.89 -5.89 23.29
C LYS A 7 4.43 -6.28 23.38
N CYS A 8 3.69 -5.75 24.36
CA CYS A 8 2.26 -6.01 24.51
C CYS A 8 1.46 -5.44 23.33
N ALA A 9 1.68 -4.18 22.99
CA ALA A 9 1.05 -3.54 21.83
C ALA A 9 1.40 -4.28 20.52
N CYS A 10 2.65 -4.70 20.33
CA CYS A 10 3.09 -5.49 19.18
C CYS A 10 2.32 -6.81 19.08
N ALA A 11 2.23 -7.57 20.18
CA ALA A 11 1.52 -8.85 20.20
C ALA A 11 0.03 -8.68 19.87
N TYR A 12 -0.59 -7.62 20.39
CA TYR A 12 -1.99 -7.32 20.11
C TYR A 12 -2.21 -6.91 18.64
N VAL A 13 -1.35 -6.05 18.08
CA VAL A 13 -1.39 -5.68 16.66
C VAL A 13 -1.24 -6.90 15.76
N ILE A 14 -0.32 -7.82 16.07
CA ILE A 14 -0.17 -9.08 15.32
C ILE A 14 -1.47 -9.91 15.39
N GLY A 15 -2.10 -10.01 16.54
CA GLY A 15 -3.39 -10.69 16.71
C GLY A 15 -4.51 -10.08 15.90
N LEU A 16 -4.60 -8.74 15.87
CA LEU A 16 -5.56 -8.00 15.05
C LEU A 16 -5.34 -8.27 13.55
N ILE A 17 -4.09 -8.16 13.08
CA ILE A 17 -3.74 -8.44 11.69
C ILE A 17 -4.08 -9.87 11.30
N ALA A 18 -3.69 -10.83 12.15
CA ALA A 18 -3.97 -12.25 11.92
C ALA A 18 -5.48 -12.52 11.80
N SER A 19 -6.31 -11.86 12.61
CA SER A 19 -7.76 -12.02 12.53
C SER A 19 -8.33 -11.56 11.19
N VAL A 20 -7.91 -10.40 10.70
CA VAL A 20 -8.36 -9.87 9.40
C VAL A 20 -7.91 -10.75 8.24
N VAL A 21 -6.63 -11.11 8.22
CA VAL A 21 -6.05 -11.88 7.09
C VAL A 21 -6.64 -13.30 7.02
N ASN A 22 -6.93 -13.92 8.17
CA ASN A 22 -7.45 -15.29 8.25
C ASN A 22 -8.98 -15.36 8.40
N GLY A 23 -9.68 -14.23 8.47
CA GLY A 23 -11.12 -14.20 8.67
C GLY A 23 -11.55 -14.81 10.04
N THR A 24 -10.75 -14.59 11.08
CA THR A 24 -11.01 -15.11 12.43
C THR A 24 -11.43 -14.00 13.39
N VAL A 25 -12.00 -14.38 14.54
CA VAL A 25 -12.40 -13.42 15.56
C VAL A 25 -11.18 -12.68 16.11
N PRO A 26 -11.18 -11.33 16.15
CA PRO A 26 -10.07 -10.58 16.70
C PRO A 26 -9.91 -10.80 18.21
N PRO A 27 -8.68 -10.67 18.74
CA PRO A 27 -8.43 -10.83 20.18
C PRO A 27 -9.22 -9.78 20.97
N LYS A 28 -9.68 -10.17 22.16
CA LYS A 28 -10.39 -9.25 23.06
C LYS A 28 -9.48 -8.09 23.44
N CYS A 29 -10.02 -6.87 23.40
CA CYS A 29 -9.37 -5.70 23.98
C CYS A 29 -9.41 -5.83 25.51
N LYS A 30 -8.27 -5.87 26.15
CA LYS A 30 -8.14 -5.77 27.60
C LYS A 30 -7.38 -4.49 27.88
N ASP A 31 -8.07 -3.42 28.30
CA ASP A 31 -7.48 -2.15 28.76
C ASP A 31 -6.28 -1.64 27.92
N GLU A 32 -6.27 -1.93 26.62
CA GLU A 32 -5.17 -1.64 25.72
C GLU A 32 -5.09 -0.13 25.42
N ASP A 33 -3.88 0.40 25.49
CA ASP A 33 -3.61 1.78 25.09
C ASP A 33 -3.66 1.93 23.56
N TRP A 34 -4.82 2.31 23.04
CA TRP A 34 -5.04 2.48 21.61
C TRP A 34 -4.13 3.52 20.97
N HIS A 35 -3.63 4.51 21.70
CA HIS A 35 -2.65 5.44 21.16
C HIS A 35 -1.33 4.74 20.84
N LYS A 36 -0.86 3.86 21.72
CA LYS A 36 0.34 3.06 21.48
C LYS A 36 0.16 2.04 20.34
N ILE A 37 -1.02 1.41 20.27
CA ILE A 37 -1.38 0.49 19.18
C ILE A 37 -1.34 1.20 17.83
N ILE A 38 -1.98 2.37 17.73
CA ILE A 38 -2.03 3.19 16.52
C ILE A 38 -0.63 3.65 16.11
N ASP A 39 0.16 4.16 17.05
CA ASP A 39 1.52 4.62 16.78
C ASP A 39 2.43 3.48 16.31
N PHE A 40 2.31 2.31 16.95
CA PHE A 40 3.05 1.12 16.52
C PHE A 40 2.62 0.69 15.11
N ALA A 41 1.32 0.57 14.87
CA ALA A 41 0.77 0.16 13.58
C ALA A 41 1.12 1.15 12.43
N LYS A 42 1.14 2.46 12.71
CA LYS A 42 1.62 3.48 11.77
C LYS A 42 3.08 3.27 11.38
N ARG A 43 3.96 3.10 12.38
CA ARG A 43 5.40 2.88 12.14
C ARG A 43 5.68 1.62 11.32
N GLN A 44 4.81 0.60 11.42
CA GLN A 44 4.90 -0.63 10.66
C GLN A 44 4.10 -0.63 9.35
N SER A 45 3.43 0.49 8.99
CA SER A 45 2.58 0.62 7.80
C SER A 45 1.43 -0.39 7.73
N VAL A 46 0.93 -0.84 8.90
CA VAL A 46 -0.16 -1.83 9.02
C VAL A 46 -1.43 -1.28 9.67
N LEU A 47 -1.50 0.05 9.85
CA LEU A 47 -2.64 0.67 10.54
C LEU A 47 -3.98 0.41 9.81
N ASN A 48 -3.98 0.27 8.49
CA ASN A 48 -5.19 -0.04 7.75
C ASN A 48 -5.77 -1.41 8.14
N LEU A 49 -4.92 -2.43 8.30
CA LEU A 49 -5.34 -3.75 8.80
C LEU A 49 -5.90 -3.68 10.23
N VAL A 50 -5.28 -2.87 11.09
CA VAL A 50 -5.78 -2.62 12.45
C VAL A 50 -7.15 -1.93 12.42
N ALA A 51 -7.38 -0.99 11.51
CA ALA A 51 -8.66 -0.33 11.34
C ALA A 51 -9.77 -1.31 10.95
N TYR A 52 -9.50 -2.23 10.03
CA TYR A 52 -10.43 -3.31 9.69
C TYR A 52 -10.72 -4.23 10.88
N ALA A 53 -9.70 -4.64 11.62
CA ALA A 53 -9.89 -5.50 12.79
C ALA A 53 -10.70 -4.81 13.89
N ALA A 54 -10.53 -3.50 14.08
CA ALA A 54 -11.24 -2.74 15.11
C ALA A 54 -12.77 -2.70 14.88
N GLU A 55 -13.22 -2.80 13.63
CA GLU A 55 -14.65 -2.89 13.31
C GLU A 55 -15.28 -4.19 13.78
N GLU A 56 -14.51 -5.28 13.79
CA GLU A 56 -14.97 -6.62 14.16
C GLU A 56 -14.85 -6.90 15.67
N LEU A 57 -14.27 -5.96 16.45
CA LEU A 57 -14.14 -6.11 17.90
C LEU A 57 -15.50 -6.09 18.60
N THR A 58 -15.73 -7.02 19.51
CA THR A 58 -16.91 -7.04 20.37
C THR A 58 -16.94 -5.82 21.29
N GLU A 59 -15.80 -5.47 21.87
CA GLU A 59 -15.59 -4.28 22.71
C GLU A 59 -14.76 -3.28 21.89
N LYS A 60 -15.44 -2.30 21.30
CA LYS A 60 -14.78 -1.31 20.45
C LYS A 60 -14.03 -0.26 21.25
N PRO A 61 -12.95 0.32 20.69
CA PRO A 61 -12.32 1.53 21.24
C PRO A 61 -13.33 2.67 21.39
N ASN A 62 -12.93 3.71 22.13
CA ASN A 62 -13.80 4.89 22.27
C ASN A 62 -14.11 5.53 20.90
N GLY A 63 -15.22 6.28 20.84
CA GLY A 63 -15.76 6.82 19.59
C GLY A 63 -14.80 7.76 18.83
N GLN A 64 -13.85 8.40 19.52
CA GLN A 64 -12.83 9.23 18.90
C GLN A 64 -11.82 8.40 18.10
N ILE A 65 -11.36 7.30 18.70
CA ILE A 65 -10.42 6.35 18.08
C ILE A 65 -11.11 5.64 16.89
N MET A 66 -12.34 5.18 17.06
CA MET A 66 -13.07 4.55 15.96
C MET A 66 -13.22 5.50 14.77
N ARG A 67 -13.64 6.75 15.01
CA ARG A 67 -13.74 7.76 13.94
C ARG A 67 -12.42 7.97 13.21
N PHE A 68 -11.31 8.08 13.95
CA PHE A 68 -9.98 8.24 13.36
C PHE A 68 -9.60 7.02 12.49
N LEU A 69 -9.87 5.79 12.96
CA LEU A 69 -9.59 4.57 12.21
C LEU A 69 -10.45 4.46 10.94
N ASP A 70 -11.73 4.83 11.02
CA ASP A 70 -12.64 4.87 9.86
C ASP A 70 -12.19 5.87 8.82
N GLU A 71 -11.86 7.10 9.23
CA GLU A 71 -11.34 8.15 8.33
C GLU A 71 -10.04 7.69 7.65
N TYR A 72 -9.14 7.07 8.40
CA TYR A 72 -7.89 6.54 7.87
C TYR A 72 -8.15 5.44 6.83
N ARG A 73 -9.05 4.49 7.12
CA ARG A 73 -9.43 3.41 6.21
C ARG A 73 -10.05 3.96 4.92
N MET A 74 -11.00 4.90 5.04
CA MET A 74 -11.61 5.54 3.87
C MET A 74 -10.58 6.24 2.98
N GLN A 75 -9.60 6.93 3.56
CA GLN A 75 -8.50 7.51 2.79
C GLN A 75 -7.68 6.43 2.05
N LYS A 76 -7.43 5.27 2.67
CA LYS A 76 -6.68 4.17 2.02
C LYS A 76 -7.45 3.54 0.86
N ILE A 77 -8.75 3.37 1.00
CA ILE A 77 -9.63 2.91 -0.09
C ILE A 77 -9.54 3.86 -1.30
N VAL A 78 -9.62 5.17 -1.06
CA VAL A 78 -9.51 6.18 -2.14
C VAL A 78 -8.13 6.15 -2.78
N ILE A 79 -7.06 6.09 -1.98
CA ILE A 79 -5.68 6.02 -2.51
C ILE A 79 -5.50 4.76 -3.35
N GLU A 80 -5.96 3.62 -2.88
CA GLU A 80 -5.87 2.36 -3.62
C GLU A 80 -6.61 2.44 -4.95
N ALA A 81 -7.84 2.96 -4.97
CA ALA A 81 -8.61 3.13 -6.20
C ALA A 81 -7.92 4.04 -7.22
N LEU A 82 -7.28 5.13 -6.76
CA LEU A 82 -6.51 6.03 -7.61
C LEU A 82 -5.24 5.35 -8.15
N GLN A 83 -4.56 4.54 -7.34
CA GLN A 83 -3.39 3.78 -7.77
C GLN A 83 -3.76 2.69 -8.79
N GLU A 84 -4.88 2.00 -8.57
CA GLU A 84 -5.40 1.01 -9.53
C GLU A 84 -5.72 1.65 -10.88
N LEU A 85 -6.38 2.82 -10.87
CA LEU A 85 -6.66 3.57 -12.09
C LEU A 85 -5.36 3.97 -12.81
N ALA A 86 -4.39 4.54 -12.06
CA ALA A 86 -3.11 4.94 -12.62
C ALA A 86 -2.30 3.76 -13.19
N ALA A 87 -2.33 2.61 -12.53
CA ALA A 87 -1.69 1.39 -13.02
C ALA A 87 -2.34 0.90 -14.33
N ARG A 88 -3.67 0.90 -14.39
CA ARG A 88 -4.42 0.53 -15.60
C ARG A 88 -4.13 1.46 -16.76
N ASP A 89 -4.16 2.77 -16.53
CA ASP A 89 -3.87 3.78 -17.57
C ASP A 89 -2.43 3.63 -18.07
N ALA A 90 -1.48 3.38 -17.16
CA ALA A 90 -0.08 3.15 -17.53
C ALA A 90 0.07 1.89 -18.39
N CYS A 91 -0.53 0.76 -18.01
CA CYS A 91 -0.51 -0.47 -18.79
C CYS A 91 -1.14 -0.27 -20.16
N GLN A 92 -2.30 0.39 -20.23
CA GLN A 92 -2.97 0.66 -21.50
C GLN A 92 -2.08 1.51 -22.45
N LYS A 93 -1.37 2.50 -21.90
CA LYS A 93 -0.41 3.31 -22.70
C LYS A 93 0.75 2.46 -23.20
N LEU A 94 1.31 1.60 -22.36
CA LEU A 94 2.39 0.69 -22.77
C LEU A 94 1.93 -0.29 -23.85
N ASP A 95 0.69 -0.80 -23.77
CA ASP A 95 0.07 -1.62 -24.83
C ASP A 95 -0.02 -0.86 -26.14
N GLN A 96 -0.50 0.39 -26.13
CA GLN A 96 -0.60 1.24 -27.33
C GLN A 96 0.77 1.52 -27.96
N MET A 97 1.82 1.58 -27.14
CA MET A 97 3.21 1.74 -27.59
C MET A 97 3.82 0.41 -28.09
N GLY A 98 3.14 -0.73 -27.92
CA GLY A 98 3.66 -2.04 -28.21
C GLY A 98 4.84 -2.45 -27.32
N VAL A 99 4.90 -1.93 -26.09
CA VAL A 99 5.93 -2.26 -25.08
C VAL A 99 5.48 -3.44 -24.24
N ARG A 100 6.25 -4.51 -24.21
CA ARG A 100 5.99 -5.62 -23.29
C ARG A 100 6.24 -5.15 -21.87
N HIS A 101 5.28 -5.43 -20.99
CA HIS A 101 5.34 -4.95 -19.61
C HIS A 101 4.68 -5.95 -18.65
N MET A 102 4.97 -5.79 -17.36
CA MET A 102 4.37 -6.59 -16.28
C MET A 102 4.32 -5.78 -14.99
N LEU A 103 3.16 -5.73 -14.35
CA LEU A 103 3.04 -5.20 -12.99
C LEU A 103 3.81 -6.08 -12.00
N LEU A 104 4.49 -5.45 -11.05
CA LEU A 104 5.31 -6.13 -10.04
C LEU A 104 4.80 -5.87 -8.61
N LYS A 105 5.42 -6.56 -7.67
CA LYS A 105 5.36 -6.30 -6.21
C LYS A 105 3.95 -5.99 -5.67
N GLY A 106 3.76 -4.77 -5.18
CA GLY A 106 2.55 -4.29 -4.51
C GLY A 106 1.30 -4.43 -5.35
N SER A 107 1.35 -4.04 -6.61
CA SER A 107 0.23 -4.07 -7.54
C SER A 107 -0.33 -5.48 -7.78
N VAL A 108 0.51 -6.52 -7.66
CA VAL A 108 0.10 -7.92 -7.76
C VAL A 108 -0.31 -8.46 -6.39
N MET A 109 0.50 -8.21 -5.37
CA MET A 109 0.32 -8.80 -4.03
C MET A 109 -0.95 -8.33 -3.32
N LYS A 110 -1.45 -7.12 -3.60
CA LYS A 110 -2.69 -6.60 -2.99
C LYS A 110 -3.91 -7.49 -3.25
N ASN A 111 -3.93 -8.22 -4.35
CA ASN A 111 -5.04 -9.12 -4.73
C ASN A 111 -5.12 -10.40 -3.87
N TYR A 112 -4.12 -10.67 -3.05
CA TYR A 112 -4.12 -11.77 -2.07
C TYR A 112 -4.66 -11.38 -0.70
N TYR A 113 -4.94 -10.08 -0.48
CA TYR A 113 -5.59 -9.60 0.74
C TYR A 113 -7.12 -9.66 0.59
N PRO A 114 -7.87 -9.77 1.71
CA PRO A 114 -9.35 -9.74 1.67
C PRO A 114 -9.92 -8.48 0.99
N SER A 115 -9.22 -7.35 1.10
CA SER A 115 -9.49 -6.13 0.33
C SER A 115 -8.15 -5.52 -0.13
N PRO A 116 -8.04 -5.07 -1.40
CA PRO A 116 -6.78 -4.57 -1.96
C PRO A 116 -6.17 -3.41 -1.20
N ASP A 117 -6.98 -2.52 -0.63
CA ASP A 117 -6.55 -1.37 0.17
C ASP A 117 -5.91 -1.76 1.51
N MET A 118 -6.08 -3.00 1.97
CA MET A 118 -5.39 -3.53 3.15
C MET A 118 -3.88 -3.57 2.97
N ARG A 119 -3.41 -3.68 1.72
CA ARG A 119 -1.99 -3.55 1.40
C ARG A 119 -1.67 -2.12 0.97
N THR A 120 -1.08 -1.34 1.88
CA THR A 120 -0.59 0.00 1.54
C THR A 120 0.59 -0.09 0.56
N MET A 121 0.52 0.67 -0.52
CA MET A 121 1.60 0.82 -1.51
C MET A 121 2.04 2.28 -1.58
N GLY A 122 3.32 2.52 -1.90
CA GLY A 122 3.88 3.85 -2.17
C GLY A 122 3.95 4.17 -3.67
N ASP A 123 4.24 3.16 -4.45
CA ASP A 123 4.59 3.21 -5.86
C ASP A 123 3.87 2.13 -6.67
N ILE A 124 3.87 2.32 -7.99
CA ILE A 124 3.39 1.35 -8.97
C ILE A 124 4.63 0.85 -9.72
N ASP A 125 5.08 -0.36 -9.39
CA ASP A 125 6.22 -0.99 -10.03
C ASP A 125 5.80 -1.68 -11.34
N ILE A 126 6.44 -1.31 -12.46
CA ILE A 126 6.20 -1.91 -13.77
C ILE A 126 7.53 -2.33 -14.40
N LEU A 127 7.69 -3.63 -14.66
CA LEU A 127 8.79 -4.13 -15.46
C LEU A 127 8.50 -3.87 -16.93
N ILE A 128 9.47 -3.34 -17.66
CA ILE A 128 9.38 -3.07 -19.11
C ILE A 128 10.63 -3.58 -19.83
N GLU A 129 10.57 -3.62 -21.17
CA GLU A 129 11.74 -3.90 -21.99
C GLU A 129 12.84 -2.85 -21.75
N ALA A 130 14.03 -3.30 -21.40
CA ALA A 130 15.13 -2.43 -20.95
C ALA A 130 15.54 -1.39 -22.01
N ASP A 131 15.59 -1.79 -23.28
CA ASP A 131 15.94 -0.96 -24.43
C ASP A 131 14.86 0.07 -24.79
N ARG A 132 13.62 -0.09 -24.31
CA ARG A 132 12.51 0.83 -24.52
C ARG A 132 12.30 1.84 -23.38
N CYS A 133 13.08 1.76 -22.30
CA CYS A 133 12.82 2.54 -21.09
C CYS A 133 12.87 4.05 -21.33
N ASP A 134 13.85 4.57 -22.07
CA ASP A 134 13.98 6.00 -22.28
C ASP A 134 12.84 6.54 -23.17
N GLU A 135 12.35 5.75 -24.14
CA GLU A 135 11.16 6.04 -24.95
C GLU A 135 9.89 6.08 -24.09
N VAL A 136 9.72 5.09 -23.20
CA VAL A 136 8.58 5.03 -22.27
C VAL A 136 8.57 6.26 -21.37
N VAL A 137 9.69 6.55 -20.71
CA VAL A 137 9.80 7.73 -19.83
C VAL A 137 9.43 9.00 -20.60
N LYS A 138 9.98 9.20 -21.82
CA LYS A 138 9.64 10.37 -22.63
C LYS A 138 8.14 10.46 -22.92
N ALA A 139 7.50 9.36 -23.31
CA ALA A 139 6.07 9.33 -23.60
C ALA A 139 5.22 9.72 -22.39
N PHE A 140 5.62 9.31 -21.16
CA PHE A 140 4.93 9.72 -19.95
C PHE A 140 5.16 11.20 -19.60
N LEU A 141 6.37 11.72 -19.87
CA LEU A 141 6.62 13.16 -19.71
C LEU A 141 5.77 14.00 -20.68
N ASP A 142 5.61 13.56 -21.91
CA ASP A 142 4.77 14.22 -22.89
C ASP A 142 3.28 14.24 -22.47
N ASP A 143 2.83 13.27 -21.65
CA ASP A 143 1.50 13.24 -21.02
C ASP A 143 1.40 14.05 -19.72
N GLY A 144 2.43 14.80 -19.38
CA GLY A 144 2.45 15.71 -18.23
C GLY A 144 2.85 15.04 -16.91
N PHE A 145 3.50 13.87 -16.95
CA PHE A 145 4.25 13.37 -15.81
C PHE A 145 5.54 14.19 -15.65
N THR A 146 6.08 14.20 -14.43
CA THR A 146 7.39 14.78 -14.14
C THR A 146 8.37 13.65 -13.83
N PHE A 147 9.61 13.80 -14.25
CA PHE A 147 10.68 12.88 -13.92
C PHE A 147 11.08 13.06 -12.44
N ASP A 148 11.15 11.96 -11.69
CA ASP A 148 11.42 12.01 -10.24
C ASP A 148 12.65 11.20 -9.81
N GLY A 149 13.46 10.78 -10.75
CA GLY A 149 14.74 10.12 -10.49
C GLY A 149 15.02 8.93 -11.39
N LYS A 150 16.29 8.54 -11.42
CA LYS A 150 16.79 7.38 -12.15
C LYS A 150 17.77 6.63 -11.25
N GLY A 151 17.47 5.36 -10.99
CA GLY A 151 18.43 4.40 -10.46
C GLY A 151 19.14 3.63 -11.58
N ASP A 152 20.00 2.71 -11.21
CA ASP A 152 20.73 1.88 -12.19
C ASP A 152 19.77 0.99 -12.98
N LEU A 153 18.71 0.49 -12.32
CA LEU A 153 17.75 -0.46 -12.90
C LEU A 153 16.34 0.07 -13.07
N HIS A 154 16.05 1.32 -12.66
CA HIS A 154 14.70 1.88 -12.73
C HIS A 154 14.71 3.36 -13.09
N SER A 155 13.56 3.85 -13.54
CA SER A 155 13.28 5.27 -13.77
C SER A 155 11.90 5.62 -13.22
N ASN A 156 11.81 6.73 -12.49
CA ASN A 156 10.61 7.13 -11.77
C ASN A 156 9.94 8.32 -12.43
N VAL A 157 8.62 8.24 -12.57
CA VAL A 157 7.79 9.35 -13.02
C VAL A 157 6.61 9.54 -12.08
N LYS A 158 6.15 10.79 -11.94
CA LYS A 158 4.99 11.10 -11.08
C LYS A 158 4.04 12.10 -11.73
N LYS A 159 2.75 11.94 -11.41
CA LYS A 159 1.69 12.87 -11.78
C LYS A 159 0.60 12.85 -10.71
N GLY A 160 0.40 13.95 -10.00
CA GLY A 160 -0.51 13.98 -8.85
C GLY A 160 -0.10 12.96 -7.78
N SER A 161 -1.01 12.03 -7.45
CA SER A 161 -0.76 10.94 -6.51
C SER A 161 -0.15 9.68 -7.16
N ALA A 162 -0.07 9.63 -8.49
CA ALA A 162 0.51 8.49 -9.19
C ALA A 162 2.04 8.60 -9.18
N TYR A 163 2.69 7.62 -8.61
CA TYR A 163 4.13 7.43 -8.62
C TYR A 163 4.42 6.09 -9.29
N ILE A 164 5.09 6.12 -10.44
CA ILE A 164 5.34 4.94 -11.27
C ILE A 164 6.85 4.72 -11.37
N GLU A 165 7.27 3.50 -11.09
CA GLU A 165 8.65 3.05 -11.20
C GLU A 165 8.78 2.04 -12.34
N PHE A 166 9.47 2.43 -13.42
CA PHE A 166 9.75 1.55 -14.55
C PHE A 166 11.06 0.79 -14.30
N HIS A 167 10.96 -0.51 -14.10
CA HIS A 167 12.10 -1.40 -13.93
C HIS A 167 12.57 -1.96 -15.27
N ARG A 168 13.91 -2.03 -15.45
CA ARG A 168 14.56 -2.63 -16.62
C ARG A 168 14.96 -4.08 -16.39
N ALA A 169 15.08 -4.48 -15.13
CA ALA A 169 15.38 -5.83 -14.70
C ALA A 169 14.75 -6.11 -13.33
N MET A 170 14.56 -7.37 -13.00
CA MET A 170 14.03 -7.79 -11.70
C MET A 170 15.11 -7.95 -10.61
N VAL A 171 16.34 -8.20 -11.03
CA VAL A 171 17.51 -8.40 -10.16
C VAL A 171 18.75 -7.81 -10.84
N ASP A 172 19.75 -7.47 -10.04
CA ASP A 172 21.07 -7.03 -10.50
C ASP A 172 21.87 -8.18 -11.08
#